data_327a32e5808ed189454d0714e46d1e03
#
_entry.id   327a32e5808ed189454d0714e46d1e03
#
_cell.length_a   1.000
_cell.length_b   1.000
_cell.length_c   1.000
_cell.angle_alpha   90.00
_cell.angle_beta   90.00
_cell.angle_gamma   90.00
#
_symmetry.space_group_name_H-M   'P 1'
#
loop_
_entity.id
_entity.type
_entity.pdbx_description
1 polymer ?
#
loop_
_entity_poly.entity_id
_entity_poly.type
_entity_poly.pdbx_seq_one_letter_code
_entity_poly.pdbx_strand_id
1 'polypeptide(L)'
;DVCLELNRYGKELIAIDGSTFKAVNSVDNNFSDKKLTFRIKRIDEQLEKYLTLLDDNDAVELDSPTMTKEEISNIILSLNKKKRKFEDMKTKLEETGETQISLTDPDSKRMKTASNTSEVSYNIQSAVDDKHKLVLDYEVTNSCNDRNLLFPMAKKAKKILNQEELTVVADKGYFVATDIVKCINENITAHVSNKNENISMCIL
;
A
#
# COMPACT_ATOMS: atom_id res chain seq x y z
N ASP A 1 15.23 -24.52 9.74
CA ASP A 1 14.55 -24.81 8.46
C ASP A 1 14.97 -26.18 7.95
N VAL A 2 14.03 -27.10 7.86
CA VAL A 2 14.25 -28.51 7.43
C VAL A 2 14.92 -28.59 6.05
N CYS A 3 14.62 -27.67 5.14
CA CYS A 3 15.24 -27.63 3.81
C CYS A 3 16.74 -27.30 3.87
N LEU A 4 17.17 -26.48 4.80
CA LEU A 4 18.59 -26.20 5.05
C LEU A 4 19.31 -27.44 5.59
N GLU A 5 18.72 -28.07 6.60
CA GLU A 5 19.28 -29.28 7.22
C GLU A 5 19.41 -30.44 6.21
N LEU A 6 18.43 -30.57 5.33
CA LEU A 6 18.45 -31.56 4.24
C LEU A 6 19.25 -31.11 3.01
N ASN A 7 19.91 -29.95 3.04
CA ASN A 7 20.67 -29.35 1.94
C ASN A 7 19.88 -29.30 0.61
N ARG A 8 18.63 -28.85 0.67
CA ARG A 8 17.70 -28.82 -0.46
C ARG A 8 17.75 -27.53 -1.28
N TYR A 9 18.48 -26.49 -0.85
CA TYR A 9 18.68 -25.28 -1.63
C TYR A 9 19.92 -25.42 -2.55
N GLY A 10 19.80 -24.86 -3.77
CA GLY A 10 20.92 -24.82 -4.74
C GLY A 10 22.05 -23.87 -4.33
N LYS A 11 21.71 -22.81 -3.60
CA LYS A 11 22.62 -21.81 -3.01
C LYS A 11 23.38 -20.93 -4.01
N GLU A 12 23.15 -21.08 -5.31
CA GLU A 12 23.86 -20.35 -6.36
C GLU A 12 23.07 -19.12 -6.85
N LEU A 13 21.80 -19.33 -7.14
CA LEU A 13 20.90 -18.32 -7.71
C LEU A 13 19.57 -18.27 -6.97
N ILE A 14 19.17 -17.06 -6.59
CA ILE A 14 17.88 -16.77 -5.94
C ILE A 14 17.07 -15.80 -6.79
N ALA A 15 15.83 -16.15 -7.09
CA ALA A 15 14.87 -15.26 -7.69
C ALA A 15 14.13 -14.47 -6.60
N ILE A 16 14.06 -13.15 -6.75
CA ILE A 16 13.30 -12.25 -5.85
C ILE A 16 12.15 -11.65 -6.66
N ASP A 17 10.93 -11.83 -6.15
CA ASP A 17 9.72 -11.32 -6.78
C ASP A 17 8.69 -10.86 -5.74
N GLY A 18 7.89 -9.86 -6.13
CA GLY A 18 6.81 -9.28 -5.34
C GLY A 18 5.44 -9.66 -5.88
N SER A 19 4.56 -10.11 -5.00
CA SER A 19 3.19 -10.43 -5.34
C SER A 19 2.20 -9.67 -4.47
N THR A 20 1.14 -9.11 -5.09
CA THR A 20 0.10 -8.40 -4.35
C THR A 20 -0.98 -9.36 -3.87
N PHE A 21 -1.27 -9.32 -2.57
CA PHE A 21 -2.32 -10.11 -1.95
C PHE A 21 -3.41 -9.19 -1.40
N LYS A 22 -4.65 -9.44 -1.79
CA LYS A 22 -5.81 -8.65 -1.38
C LYS A 22 -6.01 -8.71 0.12
N ALA A 23 -6.08 -7.54 0.75
CA ALA A 23 -6.43 -7.41 2.16
C ALA A 23 -7.93 -7.55 2.39
N VAL A 24 -8.32 -7.86 3.63
CA VAL A 24 -9.72 -7.86 4.04
C VAL A 24 -10.21 -6.42 4.22
N ASN A 25 -10.24 -5.67 3.13
CA ASN A 25 -10.66 -4.26 3.13
C ASN A 25 -11.32 -3.88 1.81
N SER A 26 -12.19 -2.88 1.85
CA SER A 26 -12.80 -2.27 0.68
C SER A 26 -12.04 -1.01 0.26
N VAL A 27 -11.96 -0.77 -1.05
CA VAL A 27 -11.42 0.49 -1.62
C VAL A 27 -12.19 1.72 -1.07
N ASP A 28 -13.46 1.55 -0.70
CA ASP A 28 -14.26 2.63 -0.11
C ASP A 28 -13.80 3.00 1.30
N ASN A 29 -13.27 2.06 2.05
CA ASN A 29 -12.71 2.25 3.40
C ASN A 29 -11.22 2.64 3.42
N ASN A 30 -10.62 2.86 2.24
CA ASN A 30 -9.27 3.39 2.10
C ASN A 30 -9.35 4.86 1.69
N PHE A 31 -8.67 5.74 2.43
CA PHE A 31 -8.73 7.19 2.29
C PHE A 31 -7.34 7.78 2.05
N SER A 32 -7.21 8.54 0.96
CA SER A 32 -6.09 9.43 0.71
C SER A 32 -6.49 10.87 1.06
N ASP A 33 -5.53 11.78 1.20
CA ASP A 33 -5.77 13.20 1.46
C ASP A 33 -6.79 13.80 0.46
N LYS A 34 -6.62 13.54 -0.84
CA LYS A 34 -7.55 14.00 -1.89
C LYS A 34 -8.98 13.50 -1.68
N LYS A 35 -9.13 12.22 -1.29
CA LYS A 35 -10.45 11.62 -1.04
C LYS A 35 -11.09 12.21 0.22
N LEU A 36 -10.32 12.45 1.28
CA LEU A 36 -10.79 13.09 2.50
C LEU A 36 -11.25 14.51 2.23
N THR A 37 -10.41 15.32 1.56
CA THR A 37 -10.75 16.70 1.19
C THR A 37 -12.04 16.76 0.34
N PHE A 38 -12.18 15.86 -0.63
CA PHE A 38 -13.42 15.78 -1.43
C PHE A 38 -14.65 15.39 -0.59
N ARG A 39 -14.50 14.43 0.34
CA ARG A 39 -15.61 14.00 1.22
C ARG A 39 -16.01 15.10 2.19
N ILE A 40 -15.06 15.82 2.79
CA ILE A 40 -15.32 16.96 3.67
C ILE A 40 -16.08 18.05 2.90
N LYS A 41 -15.58 18.44 1.72
CA LYS A 41 -16.26 19.44 0.88
C LYS A 41 -17.72 19.06 0.55
N ARG A 42 -17.97 17.81 0.20
CA ARG A 42 -19.34 17.33 -0.05
C ARG A 42 -20.25 17.41 1.19
N ILE A 43 -19.68 17.16 2.37
CA ILE A 43 -20.45 17.31 3.63
C ILE A 43 -20.75 18.77 3.89
N ASP A 44 -19.81 19.70 3.65
CA ASP A 44 -20.03 21.12 3.81
C ASP A 44 -21.14 21.64 2.89
N GLU A 45 -21.14 21.22 1.62
CA GLU A 45 -22.20 21.55 0.66
C GLU A 45 -23.58 20.99 1.10
N GLN A 46 -23.60 19.82 1.75
CA GLN A 46 -24.84 19.27 2.32
C GLN A 46 -25.29 20.01 3.57
N LEU A 47 -24.36 20.35 4.47
CA LEU A 47 -24.67 21.14 5.67
C LEU A 47 -25.26 22.50 5.30
N GLU A 48 -24.70 23.21 4.33
CA GLU A 48 -25.19 24.49 3.84
C GLU A 48 -26.65 24.37 3.36
N LYS A 49 -26.97 23.33 2.57
CA LYS A 49 -28.34 23.07 2.11
C LYS A 49 -29.31 22.81 3.26
N TYR A 50 -28.92 22.00 4.26
CA TYR A 50 -29.81 21.70 5.37
C TYR A 50 -29.97 22.88 6.34
N LEU A 51 -28.95 23.74 6.49
CA LEU A 51 -29.04 24.99 7.25
C LEU A 51 -30.01 25.97 6.57
N THR A 52 -29.91 26.13 5.24
CA THR A 52 -30.86 26.98 4.48
C THR A 52 -32.30 26.46 4.61
N LEU A 53 -32.51 25.13 4.52
CA LEU A 53 -33.84 24.53 4.73
C LEU A 53 -34.35 24.76 6.16
N LEU A 54 -33.49 24.78 7.15
CA LEU A 54 -33.88 25.06 8.53
C LEU A 54 -34.34 26.52 8.68
N ASP A 55 -33.58 27.45 8.10
CA ASP A 55 -33.90 28.90 8.11
C ASP A 55 -35.22 29.19 7.34
N ASP A 56 -35.42 28.55 6.18
CA ASP A 56 -36.64 28.67 5.39
C ASP A 56 -37.88 28.11 6.14
N ASN A 57 -37.74 27.01 6.87
CA ASN A 57 -38.80 26.47 7.71
C ASN A 57 -39.13 27.35 8.93
N ASP A 58 -38.21 28.19 9.36
CA ASP A 58 -38.49 29.20 10.40
C ASP A 58 -39.21 30.43 9.84
N ALA A 59 -39.05 30.72 8.56
CA ALA A 59 -39.62 31.89 7.89
C ALA A 59 -41.06 31.67 7.38
N VAL A 60 -41.50 30.42 7.18
CA VAL A 60 -42.82 30.08 6.61
C VAL A 60 -43.48 29.00 7.46
N GLU A 61 -44.64 29.32 8.07
CA GLU A 61 -45.56 28.30 8.59
C GLU A 61 -46.22 27.55 7.42
N LEU A 62 -45.52 26.56 6.88
CA LEU A 62 -46.05 25.65 5.86
C LEU A 62 -46.92 24.61 6.49
N ASP A 63 -48.17 24.47 5.97
CA ASP A 63 -49.18 23.49 6.40
C ASP A 63 -48.74 22.01 6.27
N SER A 64 -47.61 21.73 5.63
CA SER A 64 -46.95 20.41 5.56
C SER A 64 -45.47 20.55 5.14
N PRO A 65 -44.55 20.69 6.06
CA PRO A 65 -43.12 20.67 5.72
C PRO A 65 -42.72 19.27 5.24
N THR A 66 -41.92 19.21 4.17
CA THR A 66 -41.40 17.97 3.59
C THR A 66 -40.49 17.21 4.59
N MET A 67 -39.94 17.90 5.57
CA MET A 67 -39.15 17.36 6.68
C MET A 67 -39.37 18.22 7.95
N THR A 68 -39.41 17.57 9.09
CA THR A 68 -39.55 18.26 10.38
C THR A 68 -38.21 18.91 10.79
N LYS A 69 -38.28 19.99 11.60
CA LYS A 69 -37.07 20.63 12.17
C LYS A 69 -36.21 19.63 12.94
N GLU A 70 -36.82 18.69 13.64
CA GLU A 70 -36.12 17.66 14.39
C GLU A 70 -35.34 16.71 13.46
N GLU A 71 -35.93 16.28 12.35
CA GLU A 71 -35.27 15.45 11.34
C GLU A 71 -34.08 16.17 10.69
N ILE A 72 -34.24 17.44 10.33
CA ILE A 72 -33.15 18.26 9.76
C ILE A 72 -32.02 18.41 10.77
N SER A 73 -32.32 18.71 12.02
CA SER A 73 -31.33 18.84 13.09
C SER A 73 -30.54 17.54 13.31
N ASN A 74 -31.21 16.39 13.30
CA ASN A 74 -30.58 15.08 13.42
C ASN A 74 -29.64 14.78 12.23
N ILE A 75 -30.02 15.17 11.01
CA ILE A 75 -29.16 15.04 9.83
C ILE A 75 -27.92 15.91 9.97
N ILE A 76 -28.09 17.19 10.38
CA ILE A 76 -26.97 18.12 10.60
C ILE A 76 -25.99 17.55 11.63
N LEU A 77 -26.49 17.02 12.75
CA LEU A 77 -25.65 16.39 13.78
C LEU A 77 -24.88 15.18 13.22
N SER A 78 -25.55 14.34 12.42
CA SER A 78 -24.89 13.18 11.80
C SER A 78 -23.81 13.57 10.79
N LEU A 79 -24.05 14.61 9.99
CA LEU A 79 -23.11 15.16 9.03
C LEU A 79 -21.88 15.76 9.73
N ASN A 80 -22.09 16.54 10.79
CA ASN A 80 -21.02 17.11 11.59
C ASN A 80 -20.14 16.00 12.24
N LYS A 81 -20.76 14.93 12.74
CA LYS A 81 -20.02 13.77 13.27
C LYS A 81 -19.15 13.10 12.20
N LYS A 82 -19.68 12.92 10.98
CA LYS A 82 -18.93 12.39 9.83
C LYS A 82 -17.79 13.31 9.41
N LYS A 83 -18.05 14.63 9.37
CA LYS A 83 -17.04 15.63 9.04
C LYS A 83 -15.85 15.56 9.98
N ARG A 84 -16.09 15.62 11.29
CA ARG A 84 -15.05 15.52 12.32
C ARG A 84 -14.20 14.25 12.15
N LYS A 85 -14.86 13.10 11.90
CA LYS A 85 -14.13 11.85 11.65
C LYS A 85 -13.16 11.95 10.47
N PHE A 86 -13.56 12.61 9.37
CA PHE A 86 -12.70 12.79 8.21
C PHE A 86 -11.60 13.82 8.44
N GLU A 87 -11.86 14.86 9.21
CA GLU A 87 -10.86 15.86 9.64
C GLU A 87 -9.80 15.19 10.53
N ASP A 88 -10.20 14.40 11.52
CA ASP A 88 -9.28 13.63 12.38
C ASP A 88 -8.40 12.67 11.57
N MET A 89 -8.96 12.02 10.54
CA MET A 89 -8.18 11.15 9.65
C MET A 89 -7.19 11.95 8.80
N LYS A 90 -7.56 13.15 8.36
CA LYS A 90 -6.68 14.04 7.60
C LYS A 90 -5.50 14.51 8.46
N THR A 91 -5.77 14.93 9.69
CA THR A 91 -4.73 15.28 10.67
C THR A 91 -3.77 14.12 10.92
N LYS A 92 -4.28 12.91 11.07
CA LYS A 92 -3.42 11.72 11.21
C LYS A 92 -2.51 11.48 9.99
N LEU A 93 -3.01 11.68 8.77
CA LEU A 93 -2.17 11.56 7.56
C LEU A 93 -1.03 12.60 7.57
N GLU A 94 -1.33 13.83 7.99
CA GLU A 94 -0.35 14.90 8.08
C GLU A 94 0.72 14.61 9.15
N GLU A 95 0.30 14.13 10.32
CA GLU A 95 1.19 13.82 11.45
C GLU A 95 2.09 12.60 11.17
N THR A 96 1.56 11.57 10.53
CA THR A 96 2.31 10.33 10.25
C THR A 96 3.12 10.38 8.96
N GLY A 97 2.85 11.35 8.08
CA GLY A 97 3.42 11.41 6.72
C GLY A 97 2.96 10.27 5.80
N GLU A 98 1.93 9.55 6.22
CA GLU A 98 1.35 8.46 5.43
C GLU A 98 0.55 9.00 4.25
N THR A 99 0.56 8.29 3.12
CA THR A 99 -0.18 8.70 1.91
C THR A 99 -1.64 8.30 1.90
N GLN A 100 -2.02 7.35 2.75
CA GLN A 100 -3.38 6.80 2.83
C GLN A 100 -3.63 6.11 4.18
N ILE A 101 -4.89 6.14 4.61
CA ILE A 101 -5.38 5.45 5.82
C ILE A 101 -6.44 4.44 5.40
N SER A 102 -6.33 3.23 5.93
CA SER A 102 -7.31 2.17 5.79
C SER A 102 -8.05 1.97 7.11
N LEU A 103 -9.39 1.90 7.09
CA LEU A 103 -10.19 1.81 8.31
C LEU A 103 -10.31 0.39 8.86
N THR A 104 -10.40 -0.59 7.97
CA THR A 104 -10.64 -1.99 8.37
C THR A 104 -9.33 -2.69 8.69
N ASP A 105 -8.30 -2.41 7.90
CA ASP A 105 -6.98 -3.01 8.00
C ASP A 105 -5.94 -1.88 7.80
N PRO A 106 -5.49 -1.24 8.89
CA PRO A 106 -4.65 -0.04 8.84
C PRO A 106 -3.30 -0.25 8.15
N ASP A 107 -2.77 -1.46 8.18
CA ASP A 107 -1.47 -1.78 7.59
C ASP A 107 -1.56 -2.02 6.08
N SER A 108 -2.77 -2.23 5.55
CA SER A 108 -2.98 -2.45 4.12
C SER A 108 -3.02 -1.14 3.33
N LYS A 109 -2.52 -1.15 2.09
CA LYS A 109 -2.52 0.02 1.20
C LYS A 109 -3.16 -0.29 -0.14
N ARG A 110 -3.76 0.74 -0.76
CA ARG A 110 -4.27 0.64 -2.12
C ARG A 110 -3.10 0.58 -3.10
N MET A 111 -2.98 -0.51 -3.82
CA MET A 111 -1.91 -0.80 -4.77
C MET A 111 -2.48 -1.11 -6.15
N LYS A 112 -1.67 -0.97 -7.19
CA LYS A 112 -1.98 -1.51 -8.51
C LYS A 112 -1.73 -3.01 -8.50
N THR A 113 -2.69 -3.75 -9.04
CA THR A 113 -2.56 -5.20 -9.25
C THR A 113 -2.01 -5.51 -10.64
N ALA A 114 -1.60 -6.74 -10.87
CA ALA A 114 -1.14 -7.23 -12.19
C ALA A 114 -2.19 -7.02 -13.29
N SER A 115 -3.48 -7.05 -12.96
CA SER A 115 -4.60 -6.78 -13.87
C SER A 115 -4.83 -5.29 -14.14
N ASN A 116 -3.92 -4.40 -13.75
CA ASN A 116 -4.02 -2.94 -13.86
C ASN A 116 -5.23 -2.32 -13.13
N THR A 117 -5.87 -3.07 -12.25
CA THR A 117 -6.87 -2.57 -11.30
C THR A 117 -6.18 -2.04 -10.04
N SER A 118 -6.93 -1.39 -9.17
CA SER A 118 -6.40 -0.94 -7.87
C SER A 118 -7.20 -1.60 -6.76
N GLU A 119 -6.51 -2.35 -5.92
CA GLU A 119 -7.11 -3.02 -4.75
C GLU A 119 -6.36 -2.64 -3.48
N VAL A 120 -7.02 -2.79 -2.33
CA VAL A 120 -6.35 -2.67 -1.04
C VAL A 120 -5.68 -4.00 -0.73
N SER A 121 -4.37 -3.99 -0.63
CA SER A 121 -3.55 -5.19 -0.66
C SER A 121 -2.29 -5.03 0.19
N TYR A 122 -1.61 -6.15 0.41
CA TYR A 122 -0.22 -6.24 0.83
C TYR A 122 0.66 -6.60 -0.35
N ASN A 123 1.91 -6.18 -0.31
CA ASN A 123 2.96 -6.64 -1.20
C ASN A 123 3.81 -7.67 -0.46
N ILE A 124 3.78 -8.92 -0.93
CA ILE A 124 4.55 -10.00 -0.34
C ILE A 124 5.77 -10.24 -1.24
N GLN A 125 6.93 -9.98 -0.67
CA GLN A 125 8.21 -10.26 -1.31
C GLN A 125 8.60 -11.71 -1.02
N SER A 126 9.08 -12.44 -2.02
CA SER A 126 9.56 -13.80 -1.87
C SER A 126 10.94 -13.98 -2.47
N ALA A 127 11.78 -14.76 -1.79
CA ALA A 127 13.06 -15.23 -2.28
C ALA A 127 12.94 -16.72 -2.55
N VAL A 128 13.18 -17.14 -3.79
CA VAL A 128 12.96 -18.52 -4.25
C VAL A 128 14.26 -19.09 -4.82
N ASP A 129 14.63 -20.26 -4.37
CA ASP A 129 15.77 -21.01 -4.89
C ASP A 129 15.54 -21.46 -6.33
N ASP A 130 16.52 -21.23 -7.21
CA ASP A 130 16.40 -21.60 -8.62
C ASP A 130 16.41 -23.12 -8.86
N LYS A 131 17.18 -23.89 -8.11
CA LYS A 131 17.37 -25.31 -8.33
C LYS A 131 16.13 -26.15 -8.05
N HIS A 132 15.52 -25.95 -6.89
CA HIS A 132 14.38 -26.76 -6.44
C HIS A 132 13.07 -25.95 -6.36
N LYS A 133 13.12 -24.66 -6.71
CA LYS A 133 11.95 -23.75 -6.68
C LYS A 133 11.29 -23.66 -5.28
N LEU A 134 12.10 -23.81 -4.25
CA LEU A 134 11.64 -23.70 -2.87
C LEU A 134 11.71 -22.25 -2.40
N VAL A 135 10.67 -21.81 -1.68
CA VAL A 135 10.68 -20.52 -1.03
C VAL A 135 11.68 -20.55 0.13
N LEU A 136 12.69 -19.69 0.06
CA LEU A 136 13.71 -19.55 1.08
C LEU A 136 13.28 -18.62 2.21
N ASP A 137 12.70 -17.49 1.83
CA ASP A 137 12.20 -16.47 2.77
C ASP A 137 11.09 -15.65 2.10
N TYR A 138 10.28 -15.02 2.93
CA TYR A 138 9.27 -14.06 2.48
C TYR A 138 9.16 -12.89 3.45
N GLU A 139 8.72 -11.74 2.94
CA GLU A 139 8.44 -10.56 3.74
C GLU A 139 7.14 -9.91 3.30
N VAL A 140 6.26 -9.63 4.26
CA VAL A 140 5.03 -8.89 4.01
C VAL A 140 5.30 -7.41 4.22
N THR A 141 5.04 -6.61 3.19
CA THR A 141 5.20 -5.15 3.24
C THR A 141 3.94 -4.46 2.73
N ASN A 142 3.77 -3.22 3.13
CA ASN A 142 2.75 -2.33 2.60
C ASN A 142 3.29 -1.34 1.55
N SER A 143 4.51 -1.56 1.06
CA SER A 143 5.08 -0.79 -0.05
C SER A 143 4.27 -1.01 -1.32
N CYS A 144 3.83 0.08 -1.97
CA CYS A 144 3.03 0.00 -3.20
C CYS A 144 3.88 -0.31 -4.47
N ASN A 145 5.17 -0.52 -4.32
CA ASN A 145 6.13 -0.88 -5.37
C ASN A 145 7.32 -1.63 -4.77
N ASP A 146 8.12 -2.26 -5.64
CA ASP A 146 9.25 -3.11 -5.25
C ASP A 146 10.57 -2.35 -5.09
N ARG A 147 10.54 -1.03 -5.22
CA ARG A 147 11.73 -0.17 -5.07
C ARG A 147 12.31 -0.29 -3.66
N ASN A 148 13.64 -0.41 -3.58
CA ASN A 148 14.42 -0.56 -2.35
C ASN A 148 14.12 -1.86 -1.55
N LEU A 149 13.44 -2.84 -2.16
CA LEU A 149 13.16 -4.12 -1.53
C LEU A 149 14.14 -5.23 -1.97
N LEU A 150 14.93 -5.00 -3.03
CA LEU A 150 15.91 -5.97 -3.52
C LEU A 150 16.98 -6.29 -2.49
N PHE A 151 17.70 -5.27 -2.03
CA PHE A 151 18.82 -5.45 -1.11
C PHE A 151 18.41 -6.08 0.23
N PRO A 152 17.34 -5.66 0.92
CA PRO A 152 16.90 -6.30 2.15
C PRO A 152 16.60 -7.79 1.97
N MET A 153 15.89 -8.17 0.91
CA MET A 153 15.56 -9.57 0.62
C MET A 153 16.80 -10.39 0.24
N ALA A 154 17.65 -9.86 -0.61
CA ALA A 154 18.89 -10.51 -1.01
C ALA A 154 19.85 -10.74 0.17
N LYS A 155 19.97 -9.75 1.06
CA LYS A 155 20.78 -9.87 2.28
C LYS A 155 20.24 -10.92 3.24
N LYS A 156 18.92 -11.00 3.42
CA LYS A 156 18.28 -12.06 4.21
C LYS A 156 18.54 -13.43 3.61
N ALA A 157 18.33 -13.58 2.29
CA ALA A 157 18.57 -14.84 1.58
C ALA A 157 20.02 -15.30 1.74
N LYS A 158 20.99 -14.42 1.54
CA LYS A 158 22.41 -14.68 1.72
C LYS A 158 22.74 -15.17 3.12
N LYS A 159 22.18 -14.50 4.15
CA LYS A 159 22.36 -14.89 5.56
C LYS A 159 21.77 -16.27 5.85
N ILE A 160 20.56 -16.56 5.37
CA ILE A 160 19.90 -17.84 5.59
C ILE A 160 20.69 -18.98 4.94
N LEU A 161 21.18 -18.77 3.71
CA LEU A 161 21.99 -19.77 3.00
C LEU A 161 23.43 -19.91 3.54
N ASN A 162 23.86 -18.99 4.40
CA ASN A 162 25.22 -18.90 4.93
C ASN A 162 26.28 -18.93 3.81
N GLN A 163 26.10 -18.08 2.79
CA GLN A 163 27.00 -17.96 1.66
C GLN A 163 27.85 -16.69 1.76
N GLU A 164 29.09 -16.74 1.28
CA GLU A 164 29.96 -15.56 1.17
C GLU A 164 29.61 -14.72 -0.05
N GLU A 165 29.13 -15.34 -1.11
CA GLU A 165 28.67 -14.73 -2.35
C GLU A 165 27.28 -15.25 -2.71
N LEU A 166 26.46 -14.43 -3.35
CA LEU A 166 25.14 -14.83 -3.80
C LEU A 166 24.78 -14.13 -5.11
N THR A 167 24.20 -14.86 -6.05
CA THR A 167 23.59 -14.27 -7.23
C THR A 167 22.08 -14.17 -7.05
N VAL A 168 21.52 -12.99 -7.37
CA VAL A 168 20.07 -12.76 -7.32
C VAL A 168 19.55 -12.24 -8.65
N VAL A 169 18.35 -12.64 -9.02
CA VAL A 169 17.64 -12.15 -10.20
C VAL A 169 16.31 -11.55 -9.75
N ALA A 170 15.96 -10.37 -10.30
CA ALA A 170 14.70 -9.69 -10.05
C ALA A 170 14.21 -8.94 -11.29
N ASP A 171 12.94 -8.59 -11.31
CA ASP A 171 12.36 -7.86 -12.41
C ASP A 171 12.78 -6.37 -12.42
N LYS A 172 12.40 -5.64 -13.48
CA LYS A 172 12.71 -4.20 -13.65
C LYS A 172 12.09 -3.29 -12.56
N GLY A 173 11.10 -3.76 -11.82
CA GLY A 173 10.45 -3.04 -10.73
C GLY A 173 11.42 -2.75 -9.57
N TYR A 174 12.39 -3.62 -9.39
CA TYR A 174 13.45 -3.53 -8.38
C TYR A 174 14.62 -2.64 -8.75
N PHE A 175 14.70 -2.15 -9.99
CA PHE A 175 15.84 -1.38 -10.43
C PHE A 175 15.96 -0.03 -9.69
N VAL A 176 16.85 0.01 -8.71
CA VAL A 176 17.29 1.21 -7.98
C VAL A 176 18.81 1.16 -7.84
N ALA A 177 19.52 2.11 -8.45
CA ALA A 177 20.97 2.10 -8.49
C ALA A 177 21.64 2.03 -7.11
N THR A 178 21.11 2.75 -6.12
CA THR A 178 21.61 2.71 -4.74
C THR A 178 21.45 1.35 -4.08
N ASP A 179 20.40 0.62 -4.42
CA ASP A 179 20.12 -0.72 -3.88
C ASP A 179 21.06 -1.76 -4.50
N ILE A 180 21.34 -1.62 -5.81
CA ILE A 180 22.32 -2.45 -6.53
C ILE A 180 23.72 -2.23 -5.97
N VAL A 181 24.12 -0.99 -5.70
CA VAL A 181 25.42 -0.68 -5.07
C VAL A 181 25.53 -1.33 -3.68
N LYS A 182 24.47 -1.33 -2.89
CA LYS A 182 24.46 -2.05 -1.58
C LYS A 182 24.63 -3.56 -1.76
N CYS A 183 24.03 -4.15 -2.79
CA CYS A 183 24.20 -5.56 -3.10
C CYS A 183 25.67 -5.87 -3.41
N ILE A 184 26.32 -5.07 -4.29
CA ILE A 184 27.73 -5.24 -4.66
C ILE A 184 28.62 -5.16 -3.43
N ASN A 185 28.43 -4.19 -2.55
CA ASN A 185 29.21 -4.00 -1.33
C ASN A 185 29.11 -5.18 -0.35
N GLU A 186 28.09 -5.97 -0.45
CA GLU A 186 27.86 -7.17 0.37
C GLU A 186 28.13 -8.48 -0.42
N ASN A 187 28.89 -8.42 -1.52
CA ASN A 187 29.17 -9.56 -2.40
C ASN A 187 27.89 -10.27 -2.90
N ILE A 188 26.89 -9.49 -3.32
CA ILE A 188 25.68 -9.98 -3.94
C ILE A 188 25.66 -9.48 -5.39
N THR A 189 25.72 -10.39 -6.35
CA THR A 189 25.57 -10.09 -7.78
C THR A 189 24.09 -10.00 -8.13
N ALA A 190 23.61 -8.80 -8.46
CA ALA A 190 22.21 -8.57 -8.77
C ALA A 190 21.99 -8.42 -10.29
N HIS A 191 21.18 -9.31 -10.86
CA HIS A 191 20.71 -9.23 -12.24
C HIS A 191 19.30 -8.62 -12.26
N VAL A 192 19.22 -7.34 -12.61
CA VAL A 192 17.95 -6.60 -12.68
C VAL A 192 17.85 -5.92 -14.03
N SER A 193 16.73 -6.10 -14.71
CA SER A 193 16.49 -5.47 -16.02
C SER A 193 16.40 -3.94 -15.90
N ASN A 194 17.14 -3.20 -16.73
CA ASN A 194 17.06 -1.74 -16.79
C ASN A 194 15.83 -1.30 -17.60
N LYS A 195 15.19 -0.21 -17.17
CA LYS A 195 14.00 0.34 -17.86
C LYS A 195 14.29 0.91 -19.24
N ASN A 196 15.51 1.36 -19.49
CA ASN A 196 15.89 2.12 -20.69
C ASN A 196 16.67 1.32 -21.74
N GLU A 197 17.02 0.09 -21.46
CA GLU A 197 17.77 -0.76 -22.40
C GLU A 197 17.22 -2.19 -22.34
N ASN A 198 17.06 -2.81 -23.51
CA ASN A 198 16.83 -4.25 -23.65
C ASN A 198 18.09 -5.08 -23.29
N ILE A 199 18.94 -4.54 -22.43
CA ILE A 199 20.23 -5.13 -22.04
C ILE A 199 20.15 -5.44 -20.55
N SER A 200 20.26 -6.70 -20.21
CA SER A 200 20.54 -7.14 -18.84
C SER A 200 21.89 -6.58 -18.44
N MET A 201 21.93 -5.64 -17.50
CA MET A 201 23.19 -5.15 -16.97
C MET A 201 23.74 -6.23 -16.04
N CYS A 202 24.56 -7.14 -16.59
CA CYS A 202 25.51 -7.92 -15.82
C CYS A 202 26.62 -6.94 -15.39
N ILE A 203 26.58 -6.51 -14.15
CA ILE A 203 27.74 -5.83 -13.56
C ILE A 203 28.60 -6.95 -12.96
N LEU A 204 29.66 -7.28 -13.69
CA LEU A 204 30.76 -8.12 -13.22
C LEU A 204 31.55 -7.40 -12.14
#